data_e161995f8616c8e444ddb6d95ac40926
#
_entry.id   e161995f8616c8e444ddb6d95ac40926
#
_cell.length_a   1.000
_cell.length_b   1.000
_cell.length_c   1.000
_cell.angle_alpha   90.00
_cell.angle_beta   90.00
_cell.angle_gamma   90.00
#
_symmetry.space_group_name_H-M   'P 1'
#
loop_
_entity.id
_entity.type
_entity.pdbx_description
1 polymer ?
#
loop_
_entity_poly.entity_id
_entity_poly.type
_entity_poly.pdbx_seq_one_letter_code
_entity_poly.pdbx_strand_id
1 'polypeptide(L)'
;MEEFDVYKDISERTNGDIYIGVVGPVRSGKSTFITNFMQKLVLPLVKSDNERTRMQDELPQSASGKTIMTTQPKFVPGEAVKVSLGDTVSANVRLIDCVGYLIDGAMGETEGDKERMVKTPWSDKEMPFNQAADIGTKKVIADHSTIGIVMTTDGSIATEIPRKSYVDAEERCVNELIALNKPFVVILNSTVPDSEQTKKLAAELSEKYSAAVLPLDVLNLTGQDIKNVFKTVLMEFPLKDVEVECDEWIRALPIGHEIVNELTSIITAASENMTKMSDYMLLTSAFEGNSDFKSVRCEEVALGCGRVRYSIQAEPKLFYSVLSKECDMELNDDYELMASLKGLVKAKKEYDRLAKALEDVRENGYGVVPPTLEEMTLDEPEIVKQGGKFGVKLRASAPSLHIMRVDIDSVVSPIVGTEQQSEELVNSMLKSFEDEPNGIWQTDIFGKSLNVLVNEGLSSKLNSMREDTQKKMRRTLSRIINEGKGGVICILL
;
A
#
# COMPACT_ATOMS: atom_id res chain seq x y z
N MET A 1 -13.39 15.86 6.63
CA MET A 1 -13.52 15.51 5.20
C MET A 1 -13.49 16.83 4.45
N GLU A 2 -12.45 17.02 3.65
CA GLU A 2 -12.39 18.17 2.75
C GLU A 2 -13.61 18.15 1.83
N GLU A 3 -14.20 19.30 1.62
CA GLU A 3 -15.32 19.43 0.69
C GLU A 3 -14.75 19.19 -0.71
N PHE A 4 -15.10 18.04 -1.32
CA PHE A 4 -14.59 17.66 -2.65
C PHE A 4 -14.97 18.72 -3.67
N ASP A 5 -13.99 19.31 -4.35
CA ASP A 5 -14.21 20.12 -5.52
C ASP A 5 -14.52 19.24 -6.73
N VAL A 6 -15.77 18.75 -6.79
CA VAL A 6 -16.27 17.83 -7.81
C VAL A 6 -15.95 18.30 -9.23
N TYR A 7 -15.94 19.60 -9.46
CA TYR A 7 -15.67 20.17 -10.78
C TYR A 7 -14.18 20.11 -11.13
N LYS A 8 -13.32 20.30 -10.13
CA LYS A 8 -11.87 20.13 -10.30
C LYS A 8 -11.54 18.66 -10.61
N ASP A 9 -12.07 17.76 -9.82
CA ASP A 9 -11.83 16.33 -9.96
C ASP A 9 -12.29 15.80 -11.32
N ILE A 10 -13.48 16.18 -11.80
CA ILE A 10 -13.97 15.74 -13.11
C ILE A 10 -13.10 16.32 -14.25
N SER A 11 -12.65 17.57 -14.13
CA SER A 11 -11.76 18.19 -15.11
C SER A 11 -10.40 17.47 -15.17
N GLU A 12 -9.81 17.12 -14.03
CA GLU A 12 -8.57 16.37 -13.95
C GLU A 12 -8.71 14.97 -14.57
N ARG A 13 -9.81 14.27 -14.29
CA ARG A 13 -10.09 12.93 -14.84
C ARG A 13 -10.25 12.92 -16.36
N THR A 14 -10.78 13.98 -16.93
CA THR A 14 -11.06 14.11 -18.36
C THR A 14 -10.04 14.96 -19.10
N ASN A 15 -8.91 15.32 -18.46
CA ASN A 15 -7.90 16.22 -19.01
C ASN A 15 -8.47 17.57 -19.48
N GLY A 16 -9.47 18.08 -18.81
CA GLY A 16 -10.15 19.33 -19.15
C GLY A 16 -11.25 19.23 -20.22
N ASP A 17 -11.49 18.03 -20.79
CA ASP A 17 -12.50 17.78 -21.83
C ASP A 17 -13.64 16.93 -21.29
N ILE A 18 -14.71 17.57 -20.82
CA ILE A 18 -15.89 16.91 -20.26
C ILE A 18 -16.90 16.66 -21.39
N TYR A 19 -16.73 15.57 -22.11
CA TYR A 19 -17.62 15.18 -23.20
C TYR A 19 -18.58 14.08 -22.75
N ILE A 20 -19.84 14.45 -22.54
CA ILE A 20 -20.87 13.59 -21.95
C ILE A 20 -21.74 13.00 -23.05
N GLY A 21 -21.64 11.68 -23.28
CA GLY A 21 -22.55 10.95 -24.15
C GLY A 21 -23.83 10.58 -23.39
N VAL A 22 -24.95 11.19 -23.76
CA VAL A 22 -26.26 10.88 -23.18
C VAL A 22 -26.92 9.85 -24.05
N VAL A 23 -26.92 8.59 -23.59
CA VAL A 23 -27.39 7.42 -24.35
C VAL A 23 -28.58 6.74 -23.64
N GLY A 24 -29.20 5.79 -24.30
CA GLY A 24 -30.34 5.07 -23.70
C GLY A 24 -31.48 4.84 -24.68
N PRO A 25 -32.55 4.18 -24.25
CA PRO A 25 -33.74 3.99 -25.05
C PRO A 25 -34.32 5.29 -25.59
N VAL A 26 -34.94 5.27 -26.73
CA VAL A 26 -35.74 6.42 -27.23
C VAL A 26 -36.80 6.81 -26.19
N ARG A 27 -37.14 8.08 -26.10
CA ARG A 27 -38.21 8.59 -25.21
C ARG A 27 -37.93 8.43 -23.72
N SER A 28 -36.67 8.17 -23.28
CA SER A 28 -36.29 8.09 -21.85
C SER A 28 -36.03 9.44 -21.17
N GLY A 29 -36.05 10.57 -21.92
CA GLY A 29 -35.82 11.90 -21.40
C GLY A 29 -34.42 12.46 -21.69
N LYS A 30 -33.64 11.89 -22.60
CA LYS A 30 -32.26 12.30 -22.95
C LYS A 30 -32.20 13.79 -23.32
N SER A 31 -32.96 14.23 -24.30
CA SER A 31 -32.95 15.62 -24.78
C SER A 31 -33.41 16.61 -23.68
N THR A 32 -34.34 16.18 -22.82
CA THR A 32 -34.78 16.98 -21.65
C THR A 32 -33.67 17.12 -20.65
N PHE A 33 -32.94 16.05 -20.36
CA PHE A 33 -31.76 16.08 -19.48
C PHE A 33 -30.70 17.05 -20.03
N ILE A 34 -30.34 16.92 -21.31
CA ILE A 34 -29.36 17.79 -21.96
C ILE A 34 -29.78 19.27 -21.87
N THR A 35 -31.05 19.56 -22.19
CA THR A 35 -31.57 20.92 -22.12
C THR A 35 -31.47 21.50 -20.70
N ASN A 36 -31.92 20.75 -19.69
CA ASN A 36 -31.86 21.21 -18.28
C ASN A 36 -30.43 21.29 -17.77
N PHE A 37 -29.56 20.35 -18.12
CA PHE A 37 -28.15 20.41 -17.79
C PHE A 37 -27.49 21.68 -18.35
N MET A 38 -27.69 21.96 -19.62
CA MET A 38 -27.16 23.17 -20.27
C MET A 38 -27.70 24.44 -19.63
N GLN A 39 -28.99 24.53 -19.39
CA GLN A 39 -29.64 25.70 -18.80
C GLN A 39 -29.23 25.96 -17.35
N LYS A 40 -29.06 24.92 -16.56
CA LYS A 40 -28.77 25.04 -15.10
C LYS A 40 -27.29 25.15 -14.79
N LEU A 41 -26.40 24.53 -15.58
CA LEU A 41 -24.97 24.52 -15.32
C LEU A 41 -24.17 25.35 -16.34
N VAL A 42 -24.33 25.11 -17.65
CA VAL A 42 -23.40 25.65 -18.65
C VAL A 42 -23.74 27.09 -19.03
N LEU A 43 -24.99 27.39 -19.40
CA LEU A 43 -25.40 28.73 -19.84
C LEU A 43 -25.15 29.84 -18.83
N PRO A 44 -25.34 29.65 -17.51
CA PRO A 44 -25.03 30.64 -16.52
C PRO A 44 -23.53 31.00 -16.42
N LEU A 45 -22.65 30.09 -16.82
CA LEU A 45 -21.20 30.26 -16.75
C LEU A 45 -20.59 30.84 -18.04
N VAL A 46 -21.37 30.94 -19.13
CA VAL A 46 -20.94 31.57 -20.39
C VAL A 46 -20.95 33.06 -20.26
N LYS A 47 -19.79 33.70 -20.49
CA LYS A 47 -19.61 35.17 -20.32
C LYS A 47 -20.13 36.00 -21.51
N SER A 48 -20.17 35.40 -22.71
CA SER A 48 -20.55 36.07 -23.95
C SER A 48 -22.05 35.90 -24.21
N ASP A 49 -22.80 37.01 -24.31
CA ASP A 49 -24.23 36.96 -24.62
C ASP A 49 -24.52 36.39 -26.00
N ASN A 50 -23.66 36.66 -26.98
CA ASN A 50 -23.81 36.09 -28.35
C ASN A 50 -23.63 34.58 -28.33
N GLU A 51 -22.62 34.05 -27.59
CA GLU A 51 -22.45 32.60 -27.44
C GLU A 51 -23.61 31.98 -26.67
N ARG A 52 -24.10 32.64 -25.62
CA ARG A 52 -25.27 32.17 -24.86
C ARG A 52 -26.51 32.03 -25.74
N THR A 53 -26.79 33.03 -26.59
CA THR A 53 -27.93 33.00 -27.51
C THR A 53 -27.77 31.88 -28.54
N ARG A 54 -26.60 31.77 -29.15
CA ARG A 54 -26.30 30.65 -30.08
C ARG A 54 -26.52 29.30 -29.43
N MET A 55 -26.01 29.13 -28.23
CA MET A 55 -26.16 27.85 -27.49
C MET A 55 -27.61 27.55 -27.13
N GLN A 56 -28.41 28.59 -26.82
CA GLN A 56 -29.85 28.39 -26.59
C GLN A 56 -30.57 27.88 -27.85
N ASP A 57 -30.19 28.40 -29.01
CA ASP A 57 -30.77 27.96 -30.30
C ASP A 57 -30.32 26.52 -30.68
N GLU A 58 -29.18 26.09 -30.19
CA GLU A 58 -28.62 24.75 -30.39
C GLU A 58 -29.23 23.68 -29.47
N LEU A 59 -30.01 24.09 -28.44
CA LEU A 59 -30.60 23.12 -27.50
C LEU A 59 -31.56 22.17 -28.21
N PRO A 60 -31.59 20.89 -27.82
CA PRO A 60 -32.52 19.95 -28.38
C PRO A 60 -33.97 20.31 -27.98
N GLN A 61 -34.88 20.20 -28.94
CA GLN A 61 -36.30 20.40 -28.69
C GLN A 61 -36.89 19.13 -28.12
N SER A 62 -37.49 19.19 -26.95
CA SER A 62 -38.20 18.09 -26.33
C SER A 62 -39.65 18.04 -26.89
N ALA A 63 -40.03 16.95 -27.54
CA ALA A 63 -41.41 16.73 -27.94
C ALA A 63 -42.17 15.92 -26.88
N SER A 64 -43.43 16.26 -26.65
CA SER A 64 -44.34 15.44 -25.87
C SER A 64 -44.87 14.23 -26.71
N GLY A 65 -45.27 13.15 -26.05
CA GLY A 65 -45.85 11.96 -26.70
C GLY A 65 -44.82 10.93 -27.19
N LYS A 66 -45.24 10.07 -28.13
CA LYS A 66 -44.50 8.84 -28.55
C LYS A 66 -43.54 9.05 -29.74
N THR A 67 -43.62 10.21 -30.43
CA THR A 67 -42.90 10.45 -31.69
C THR A 67 -41.43 10.73 -31.48
N ILE A 68 -40.56 10.09 -32.28
CA ILE A 68 -39.10 10.31 -32.26
C ILE A 68 -38.78 11.51 -33.16
N MET A 69 -38.18 12.54 -32.58
CA MET A 69 -37.78 13.77 -33.26
C MET A 69 -36.31 13.78 -33.71
N THR A 70 -35.43 13.22 -32.92
CA THR A 70 -33.98 13.17 -33.22
C THR A 70 -33.68 12.12 -34.25
N THR A 71 -32.98 12.45 -35.32
CA THR A 71 -32.66 11.51 -36.43
C THR A 71 -31.17 11.18 -36.50
N GLN A 72 -30.32 11.99 -35.89
CA GLN A 72 -28.86 11.80 -35.84
C GLN A 72 -28.30 12.38 -34.55
N PRO A 73 -27.13 11.91 -34.10
CA PRO A 73 -26.44 12.48 -32.96
C PRO A 73 -26.19 13.98 -33.17
N LYS A 74 -26.47 14.76 -32.11
CA LYS A 74 -26.29 16.19 -32.11
C LYS A 74 -25.33 16.58 -30.96
N PHE A 75 -24.31 17.35 -31.30
CA PHE A 75 -23.43 17.93 -30.32
C PHE A 75 -24.05 19.21 -29.77
N VAL A 76 -24.07 19.35 -28.45
CA VAL A 76 -24.68 20.48 -27.74
C VAL A 76 -23.71 21.02 -26.68
N PRO A 77 -23.11 22.17 -26.86
CA PRO A 77 -23.14 22.98 -28.09
C PRO A 77 -22.36 22.33 -29.24
N GLY A 78 -22.50 22.83 -30.47
CA GLY A 78 -21.81 22.34 -31.66
C GLY A 78 -20.29 22.33 -31.51
N GLU A 79 -19.73 23.36 -30.92
CA GLU A 79 -18.34 23.44 -30.48
C GLU A 79 -18.27 23.38 -28.95
N ALA A 80 -17.25 22.69 -28.40
CA ALA A 80 -17.05 22.62 -26.95
C ALA A 80 -16.80 24.00 -26.36
N VAL A 81 -17.52 24.33 -25.30
CA VAL A 81 -17.40 25.64 -24.64
C VAL A 81 -16.59 25.53 -23.38
N LYS A 82 -15.60 26.42 -23.27
CA LYS A 82 -14.79 26.57 -22.07
C LYS A 82 -15.57 27.31 -21.01
N VAL A 83 -15.92 26.61 -19.94
CA VAL A 83 -16.62 27.17 -18.80
C VAL A 83 -15.74 27.16 -17.56
N SER A 84 -15.92 28.16 -16.70
CA SER A 84 -15.28 28.18 -15.39
C SER A 84 -16.19 27.44 -14.40
N LEU A 85 -15.74 26.28 -13.93
CA LEU A 85 -16.42 25.45 -12.96
C LEU A 85 -15.86 25.72 -11.57
N GLY A 86 -16.55 26.54 -10.76
CA GLY A 86 -15.98 27.07 -9.51
C GLY A 86 -14.93 28.16 -9.73
N ASP A 87 -14.12 28.45 -8.71
CA ASP A 87 -13.18 29.59 -8.73
C ASP A 87 -11.86 29.31 -9.45
N THR A 88 -11.45 28.06 -9.53
CA THR A 88 -10.09 27.68 -9.95
C THR A 88 -10.02 26.79 -11.18
N VAL A 89 -11.14 26.22 -11.65
CA VAL A 89 -11.17 25.21 -12.69
C VAL A 89 -11.84 25.72 -13.96
N SER A 90 -11.24 25.46 -15.11
CA SER A 90 -11.87 25.63 -16.41
C SER A 90 -11.84 24.33 -17.20
N ALA A 91 -12.97 23.95 -17.79
CA ALA A 91 -13.08 22.76 -18.61
C ALA A 91 -13.88 23.05 -19.88
N ASN A 92 -13.61 22.28 -20.94
CA ASN A 92 -14.39 22.28 -22.15
C ASN A 92 -15.57 21.32 -21.96
N VAL A 93 -16.79 21.84 -21.97
CA VAL A 93 -17.98 21.03 -21.75
C VAL A 93 -18.75 20.88 -23.05
N ARG A 94 -19.16 19.64 -23.34
CA ARG A 94 -19.96 19.30 -24.50
C ARG A 94 -20.82 18.08 -24.21
N LEU A 95 -22.10 18.16 -24.51
CA LEU A 95 -23.00 17.03 -24.42
C LEU A 95 -23.29 16.51 -25.83
N ILE A 96 -23.62 15.24 -25.90
CA ILE A 96 -23.91 14.58 -27.16
C ILE A 96 -25.27 13.91 -27.02
N ASP A 97 -26.26 14.46 -27.72
CA ASP A 97 -27.60 13.89 -27.79
C ASP A 97 -27.63 12.81 -28.90
N CYS A 98 -27.99 11.60 -28.55
CA CYS A 98 -28.14 10.54 -29.49
C CYS A 98 -29.62 10.18 -29.69
N VAL A 99 -29.94 9.52 -30.81
CA VAL A 99 -31.29 9.00 -31.06
C VAL A 99 -31.69 8.05 -29.94
N GLY A 100 -30.79 7.12 -29.61
CA GLY A 100 -31.04 6.01 -28.69
C GLY A 100 -31.57 4.77 -29.40
N TYR A 101 -31.55 3.65 -28.69
CA TYR A 101 -32.10 2.39 -29.19
C TYR A 101 -33.60 2.42 -29.20
N LEU A 102 -34.17 1.87 -30.29
CA LEU A 102 -35.63 1.80 -30.48
C LEU A 102 -36.25 0.86 -29.44
N ILE A 103 -37.49 1.16 -29.09
CA ILE A 103 -38.30 0.39 -28.15
C ILE A 103 -39.71 0.18 -28.69
N ASP A 104 -40.34 -0.89 -28.25
CA ASP A 104 -41.73 -1.19 -28.62
C ASP A 104 -42.67 -0.07 -28.13
N GLY A 105 -43.53 0.40 -29.02
CA GLY A 105 -44.50 1.45 -28.74
C GLY A 105 -44.02 2.87 -29.05
N ALA A 106 -42.77 3.08 -29.47
CA ALA A 106 -42.30 4.37 -29.99
C ALA A 106 -42.82 4.56 -31.43
N MET A 107 -43.13 5.82 -31.78
CA MET A 107 -43.61 6.18 -33.12
C MET A 107 -42.56 7.00 -33.87
N GLY A 108 -42.52 6.88 -35.22
CA GLY A 108 -41.60 7.63 -36.09
C GLY A 108 -40.54 6.76 -36.75
N GLU A 109 -40.66 5.44 -36.61
CA GLU A 109 -39.80 4.45 -37.26
C GLU A 109 -40.24 4.23 -38.73
N THR A 110 -41.53 4.44 -39.02
CA THR A 110 -42.11 4.26 -40.35
C THR A 110 -42.68 5.58 -40.87
N GLU A 111 -42.68 5.76 -42.19
CA GLU A 111 -43.40 6.79 -42.93
C GLU A 111 -44.51 6.10 -43.74
N GLY A 112 -45.75 6.11 -43.20
CA GLY A 112 -46.83 5.26 -43.70
C GLY A 112 -46.52 3.78 -43.46
N ASP A 113 -46.66 2.94 -44.52
CA ASP A 113 -46.40 1.50 -44.46
C ASP A 113 -44.94 1.10 -44.80
N LYS A 114 -44.03 2.08 -44.96
CA LYS A 114 -42.63 1.83 -45.31
C LYS A 114 -41.67 2.23 -44.17
N GLU A 115 -40.57 1.50 -44.06
CA GLU A 115 -39.46 1.90 -43.17
C GLU A 115 -38.96 3.30 -43.52
N ARG A 116 -38.78 4.14 -42.52
CA ARG A 116 -38.23 5.47 -42.67
C ARG A 116 -36.76 5.37 -43.04
N MET A 117 -36.38 5.90 -44.21
CA MET A 117 -35.00 5.96 -44.68
C MET A 117 -34.38 7.29 -44.28
N VAL A 118 -33.13 7.25 -43.78
CA VAL A 118 -32.39 8.43 -43.34
C VAL A 118 -30.97 8.44 -43.91
N LYS A 119 -30.48 9.64 -44.21
CA LYS A 119 -29.11 9.86 -44.62
C LYS A 119 -28.28 10.21 -43.39
N THR A 120 -27.11 9.57 -43.24
CA THR A 120 -26.20 9.78 -42.11
C THR A 120 -24.85 10.27 -42.57
N PRO A 121 -24.09 11.01 -41.75
CA PRO A 121 -22.76 11.52 -42.12
C PRO A 121 -21.71 10.41 -42.38
N TRP A 122 -21.95 9.20 -41.94
CA TRP A 122 -21.03 8.06 -42.07
C TRP A 122 -21.43 7.02 -43.11
N SER A 123 -22.43 7.32 -43.94
CA SER A 123 -22.81 6.47 -45.04
C SER A 123 -23.26 7.31 -46.25
N ASP A 124 -22.73 7.01 -47.42
CA ASP A 124 -23.14 7.67 -48.68
C ASP A 124 -24.51 7.25 -49.15
N LYS A 125 -25.04 6.14 -48.63
CA LYS A 125 -26.37 5.60 -48.98
C LYS A 125 -27.32 5.82 -47.83
N GLU A 126 -28.59 6.08 -48.20
CA GLU A 126 -29.68 6.07 -47.22
C GLU A 126 -29.82 4.67 -46.60
N MET A 127 -30.08 4.63 -45.30
CA MET A 127 -30.27 3.41 -44.54
C MET A 127 -31.54 3.48 -43.70
N PRO A 128 -32.09 2.34 -43.25
CA PRO A 128 -33.23 2.32 -42.36
C PRO A 128 -32.91 3.07 -41.06
N PHE A 129 -33.91 3.79 -40.54
CA PHE A 129 -33.76 4.63 -39.33
C PHE A 129 -33.29 3.86 -38.12
N ASN A 130 -33.71 2.61 -37.91
CA ASN A 130 -33.25 1.75 -36.82
C ASN A 130 -31.73 1.48 -36.91
N GLN A 131 -31.21 1.16 -38.11
CA GLN A 131 -29.79 0.95 -38.32
C GLN A 131 -28.95 2.25 -38.07
N ALA A 132 -29.50 3.39 -38.54
CA ALA A 132 -28.85 4.70 -38.32
C ALA A 132 -28.82 5.06 -36.84
N ALA A 133 -29.89 4.78 -36.08
CA ALA A 133 -29.97 5.00 -34.66
C ALA A 133 -28.97 4.13 -33.89
N ASP A 134 -28.83 2.87 -34.25
CA ASP A 134 -27.86 1.93 -33.69
C ASP A 134 -26.43 2.37 -33.90
N ILE A 135 -26.07 2.67 -35.17
CA ILE A 135 -24.71 3.12 -35.51
C ILE A 135 -24.37 4.45 -34.80
N GLY A 136 -25.33 5.40 -34.82
CA GLY A 136 -25.16 6.69 -34.19
C GLY A 136 -24.94 6.58 -32.65
N THR A 137 -25.74 5.75 -31.98
CA THR A 137 -25.60 5.52 -30.54
C THR A 137 -24.26 4.87 -30.21
N LYS A 138 -23.83 3.84 -30.95
CA LYS A 138 -22.53 3.22 -30.80
C LYS A 138 -21.37 4.19 -30.97
N LYS A 139 -21.44 5.06 -32.00
CA LYS A 139 -20.39 6.09 -32.22
C LYS A 139 -20.32 7.12 -31.09
N VAL A 140 -21.47 7.54 -30.55
CA VAL A 140 -21.49 8.42 -29.38
C VAL A 140 -20.80 7.74 -28.18
N ILE A 141 -21.11 6.48 -27.93
CA ILE A 141 -20.50 5.71 -26.85
C ILE A 141 -18.98 5.54 -27.08
N ALA A 142 -18.58 5.08 -28.28
CA ALA A 142 -17.20 4.70 -28.53
C ALA A 142 -16.27 5.89 -28.76
N ASP A 143 -16.65 6.80 -29.68
CA ASP A 143 -15.72 7.75 -30.28
C ASP A 143 -15.81 9.16 -29.69
N HIS A 144 -16.97 9.56 -29.17
CA HIS A 144 -17.26 10.96 -28.89
C HIS A 144 -17.44 11.33 -27.42
N SER A 145 -17.52 10.35 -26.52
CA SER A 145 -17.75 10.62 -25.09
C SER A 145 -16.57 10.21 -24.21
N THR A 146 -16.25 11.04 -23.22
CA THR A 146 -15.34 10.67 -22.10
C THR A 146 -16.10 10.03 -20.94
N ILE A 147 -17.40 10.37 -20.83
CA ILE A 147 -18.31 9.92 -19.77
C ILE A 147 -19.62 9.49 -20.42
N GLY A 148 -20.19 8.38 -19.95
CA GLY A 148 -21.51 7.89 -20.35
C GLY A 148 -22.59 8.26 -19.32
N ILE A 149 -23.74 8.75 -19.79
CA ILE A 149 -24.97 8.85 -19.00
C ILE A 149 -26.03 8.01 -19.69
N VAL A 150 -26.42 6.90 -19.06
CA VAL A 150 -27.50 6.04 -19.55
C VAL A 150 -28.82 6.53 -18.99
N MET A 151 -29.69 7.01 -19.87
CA MET A 151 -31.02 7.47 -19.48
C MET A 151 -32.03 6.34 -19.61
N THR A 152 -32.73 6.02 -18.52
CA THR A 152 -33.88 5.12 -18.53
C THR A 152 -35.04 5.72 -17.73
N THR A 153 -36.14 5.01 -17.58
CA THR A 153 -37.32 5.47 -16.83
C THR A 153 -38.00 4.34 -16.08
N ASP A 154 -38.69 4.67 -15.02
CA ASP A 154 -39.58 3.76 -14.28
C ASP A 154 -40.98 3.60 -14.97
N GLY A 155 -41.21 4.33 -16.06
CA GLY A 155 -42.48 4.35 -16.77
C GLY A 155 -43.46 5.42 -16.27
N SER A 156 -43.11 6.22 -15.27
CA SER A 156 -43.99 7.29 -14.73
C SER A 156 -43.99 8.56 -15.58
N ILE A 157 -43.05 8.71 -16.49
CA ILE A 157 -42.97 9.87 -17.37
C ILE A 157 -44.09 9.87 -18.42
N ALA A 158 -44.51 11.05 -18.92
CA ALA A 158 -45.64 11.24 -19.81
C ALA A 158 -45.39 10.76 -21.23
N THR A 159 -45.01 9.50 -21.44
CA THR A 159 -44.79 8.84 -22.74
C THR A 159 -45.83 7.79 -23.04
N GLU A 160 -46.61 7.35 -22.05
CA GLU A 160 -47.57 6.23 -22.14
C GLU A 160 -46.93 4.91 -22.63
N ILE A 161 -45.61 4.76 -22.53
CA ILE A 161 -44.87 3.55 -22.85
C ILE A 161 -44.52 2.83 -21.56
N PRO A 162 -44.87 1.56 -21.39
CA PRO A 162 -44.62 0.85 -20.13
C PRO A 162 -43.14 0.56 -19.91
N ARG A 163 -42.71 0.51 -18.64
CA ARG A 163 -41.33 0.25 -18.25
C ARG A 163 -40.68 -0.94 -18.97
N LYS A 164 -41.43 -2.04 -19.15
CA LYS A 164 -40.94 -3.26 -19.80
C LYS A 164 -40.38 -3.04 -21.20
N SER A 165 -40.91 -2.06 -21.97
CA SER A 165 -40.45 -1.74 -23.33
C SER A 165 -39.06 -1.10 -23.35
N TYR A 166 -38.57 -0.56 -22.21
CA TYR A 166 -37.27 0.11 -22.11
C TYR A 166 -36.11 -0.85 -21.77
N VAL A 167 -36.43 -2.05 -21.22
CA VAL A 167 -35.40 -2.93 -20.59
C VAL A 167 -34.35 -3.39 -21.59
N ASP A 168 -34.73 -3.94 -22.73
CA ASP A 168 -33.80 -4.52 -23.72
C ASP A 168 -32.84 -3.45 -24.27
N ALA A 169 -33.38 -2.26 -24.58
CA ALA A 169 -32.61 -1.16 -25.10
C ALA A 169 -31.67 -0.54 -24.02
N GLU A 170 -32.11 -0.52 -22.78
CA GLU A 170 -31.32 -0.11 -21.61
C GLU A 170 -30.12 -1.06 -21.38
N GLU A 171 -30.40 -2.37 -21.33
CA GLU A 171 -29.36 -3.39 -21.16
C GLU A 171 -28.31 -3.33 -22.26
N ARG A 172 -28.74 -3.09 -23.50
CA ARG A 172 -27.84 -2.94 -24.62
C ARG A 172 -26.88 -1.76 -24.45
N CYS A 173 -27.42 -0.59 -24.05
CA CYS A 173 -26.58 0.60 -23.75
C CYS A 173 -25.55 0.33 -22.68
N VAL A 174 -25.97 -0.30 -21.59
CA VAL A 174 -25.09 -0.61 -20.45
C VAL A 174 -23.98 -1.58 -20.86
N ASN A 175 -24.36 -2.67 -21.56
CA ASN A 175 -23.38 -3.67 -22.00
C ASN A 175 -22.33 -3.10 -22.97
N GLU A 176 -22.70 -2.15 -23.82
CA GLU A 176 -21.77 -1.51 -24.75
C GLU A 176 -20.79 -0.58 -24.00
N LEU A 177 -21.23 0.15 -22.97
CA LEU A 177 -20.38 0.97 -22.11
C LEU A 177 -19.41 0.13 -21.29
N ILE A 178 -19.89 -0.98 -20.71
CA ILE A 178 -19.06 -1.93 -19.97
C ILE A 178 -17.98 -2.53 -20.89
N ALA A 179 -18.36 -2.96 -22.10
CA ALA A 179 -17.43 -3.55 -23.08
C ALA A 179 -16.31 -2.58 -23.49
N LEU A 180 -16.55 -1.28 -23.45
CA LEU A 180 -15.56 -0.22 -23.73
C LEU A 180 -14.83 0.29 -22.50
N ASN A 181 -15.14 -0.25 -21.32
CA ASN A 181 -14.58 0.17 -20.04
C ASN A 181 -14.65 1.69 -19.80
N LYS A 182 -15.79 2.30 -20.21
CA LYS A 182 -16.03 3.74 -20.01
C LYS A 182 -16.77 3.98 -18.71
N PRO A 183 -16.38 5.02 -17.93
CA PRO A 183 -17.12 5.39 -16.73
C PRO A 183 -18.53 5.88 -17.11
N PHE A 184 -19.54 5.38 -16.45
CA PHE A 184 -20.91 5.77 -16.69
C PHE A 184 -21.77 5.66 -15.44
N VAL A 185 -22.89 6.38 -15.47
CA VAL A 185 -23.97 6.26 -14.49
C VAL A 185 -25.29 6.06 -15.19
N VAL A 186 -26.23 5.43 -14.52
CA VAL A 186 -27.60 5.27 -15.02
C VAL A 186 -28.50 6.28 -14.32
N ILE A 187 -29.22 7.09 -15.08
CA ILE A 187 -30.27 7.99 -14.57
C ILE A 187 -31.63 7.32 -14.79
N LEU A 188 -32.29 7.00 -13.70
CA LEU A 188 -33.67 6.50 -13.69
C LEU A 188 -34.61 7.70 -13.62
N ASN A 189 -35.11 8.13 -14.79
CA ASN A 189 -36.03 9.27 -14.90
C ASN A 189 -37.39 8.92 -14.35
N SER A 190 -37.83 9.57 -13.31
CA SER A 190 -39.08 9.35 -12.60
C SER A 190 -39.73 10.68 -12.22
N THR A 191 -41.06 10.74 -12.27
CA THR A 191 -41.83 11.88 -11.75
C THR A 191 -41.88 11.89 -10.21
N VAL A 192 -41.54 10.77 -9.57
CA VAL A 192 -41.55 10.57 -8.12
C VAL A 192 -40.30 9.83 -7.65
N PRO A 193 -39.11 10.45 -7.83
CA PRO A 193 -37.82 9.78 -7.59
C PRO A 193 -37.62 9.29 -6.14
N ASP A 194 -38.29 9.92 -5.17
CA ASP A 194 -38.21 9.59 -3.76
C ASP A 194 -39.12 8.46 -3.30
N SER A 195 -39.99 7.95 -4.19
CA SER A 195 -40.90 6.85 -3.84
C SER A 195 -40.12 5.56 -3.52
N GLU A 196 -40.65 4.77 -2.59
CA GLU A 196 -40.09 3.45 -2.23
C GLU A 196 -39.94 2.52 -3.42
N GLN A 197 -40.92 2.57 -4.36
CA GLN A 197 -40.90 1.74 -5.58
C GLN A 197 -39.75 2.15 -6.50
N THR A 198 -39.57 3.44 -6.74
CA THR A 198 -38.47 3.95 -7.59
C THR A 198 -37.11 3.66 -6.96
N LYS A 199 -36.96 3.86 -5.64
CA LYS A 199 -35.73 3.54 -4.91
C LYS A 199 -35.40 2.04 -4.96
N LYS A 200 -36.42 1.18 -4.82
CA LYS A 200 -36.23 -0.27 -4.94
C LYS A 200 -35.81 -0.66 -6.35
N LEU A 201 -36.47 -0.14 -7.38
CA LEU A 201 -36.07 -0.36 -8.76
C LEU A 201 -34.64 0.12 -9.05
N ALA A 202 -34.27 1.29 -8.53
CA ALA A 202 -32.92 1.81 -8.68
C ALA A 202 -31.88 0.87 -8.04
N ALA A 203 -32.15 0.31 -6.85
CA ALA A 203 -31.30 -0.66 -6.21
C ALA A 203 -31.17 -1.98 -7.00
N GLU A 204 -32.28 -2.52 -7.50
CA GLU A 204 -32.29 -3.71 -8.35
C GLU A 204 -31.48 -3.52 -9.65
N LEU A 205 -31.60 -2.36 -10.27
CA LEU A 205 -30.83 -2.02 -11.47
C LEU A 205 -29.34 -1.81 -11.15
N SER A 206 -29.03 -1.21 -10.00
CA SER A 206 -27.64 -1.02 -9.57
C SER A 206 -26.93 -2.34 -9.33
N GLU A 207 -27.60 -3.29 -8.70
CA GLU A 207 -27.08 -4.66 -8.52
C GLU A 207 -26.91 -5.37 -9.88
N LYS A 208 -27.92 -5.29 -10.74
CA LYS A 208 -27.91 -5.93 -12.06
C LYS A 208 -26.78 -5.46 -12.97
N TYR A 209 -26.53 -4.15 -13.00
CA TYR A 209 -25.54 -3.54 -13.89
C TYR A 209 -24.19 -3.31 -13.26
N SER A 210 -24.04 -3.58 -11.96
CA SER A 210 -22.84 -3.26 -11.18
C SER A 210 -22.38 -1.81 -11.41
N ALA A 211 -23.34 -0.89 -11.48
CA ALA A 211 -23.13 0.52 -11.75
C ALA A 211 -24.10 1.38 -10.92
N ALA A 212 -23.73 2.62 -10.65
CA ALA A 212 -24.56 3.52 -9.89
C ALA A 212 -25.84 3.91 -10.68
N VAL A 213 -27.01 3.81 -10.03
CA VAL A 213 -28.30 4.21 -10.58
C VAL A 213 -28.90 5.34 -9.74
N LEU A 214 -29.13 6.49 -10.37
CA LEU A 214 -29.65 7.69 -9.73
C LEU A 214 -31.11 7.93 -10.15
N PRO A 215 -32.09 7.78 -9.25
CA PRO A 215 -33.46 8.20 -9.51
C PRO A 215 -33.56 9.72 -9.47
N LEU A 216 -34.00 10.34 -10.57
CA LEU A 216 -34.09 11.80 -10.71
C LEU A 216 -35.35 12.22 -11.46
N ASP A 217 -35.93 13.36 -11.07
CA ASP A 217 -36.89 14.06 -11.90
C ASP A 217 -36.14 14.97 -12.88
N VAL A 218 -35.97 14.45 -14.08
CA VAL A 218 -35.19 15.15 -15.12
C VAL A 218 -35.88 16.41 -15.61
N LEU A 219 -37.17 16.51 -15.48
CA LEU A 219 -37.93 17.72 -15.86
C LEU A 219 -37.64 18.88 -14.89
N ASN A 220 -37.53 18.56 -13.60
CA ASN A 220 -37.28 19.51 -12.52
C ASN A 220 -35.83 19.46 -12.01
N LEU A 221 -34.87 19.04 -12.83
CA LEU A 221 -33.45 18.89 -12.49
C LEU A 221 -32.87 20.16 -11.86
N THR A 222 -32.17 20.02 -10.75
CA THR A 222 -31.50 21.14 -10.04
C THR A 222 -29.98 21.12 -10.27
N GLY A 223 -29.31 22.22 -9.96
CA GLY A 223 -27.85 22.28 -9.98
C GLY A 223 -27.19 21.31 -8.98
N GLN A 224 -27.87 21.01 -7.86
CA GLN A 224 -27.38 20.03 -6.89
C GLN A 224 -27.47 18.59 -7.43
N ASP A 225 -28.52 18.28 -8.19
CA ASP A 225 -28.65 16.97 -8.84
C ASP A 225 -27.53 16.74 -9.86
N ILE A 226 -27.18 17.79 -10.64
CA ILE A 226 -26.06 17.73 -11.58
C ILE A 226 -24.74 17.50 -10.84
N LYS A 227 -24.52 18.20 -9.73
CA LYS A 227 -23.32 17.99 -8.88
C LYS A 227 -23.25 16.56 -8.35
N ASN A 228 -24.38 16.00 -7.93
CA ASN A 228 -24.49 14.62 -7.48
C ASN A 228 -24.21 13.62 -8.62
N VAL A 229 -24.72 13.87 -9.83
CA VAL A 229 -24.42 13.05 -11.02
C VAL A 229 -22.91 13.01 -11.26
N PHE A 230 -22.22 14.16 -11.27
CA PHE A 230 -20.77 14.19 -11.45
C PHE A 230 -20.01 13.47 -10.35
N LYS A 231 -20.41 13.67 -9.08
CA LYS A 231 -19.80 12.95 -7.96
C LYS A 231 -19.94 11.44 -8.12
N THR A 232 -21.11 10.97 -8.54
CA THR A 232 -21.36 9.56 -8.76
C THR A 232 -20.55 9.04 -9.95
N VAL A 233 -20.46 9.80 -11.04
CA VAL A 233 -19.61 9.45 -12.18
C VAL A 233 -18.15 9.31 -11.77
N LEU A 234 -17.63 10.22 -10.93
CA LEU A 234 -16.26 10.15 -10.44
C LEU A 234 -15.97 8.87 -9.66
N MET A 235 -16.95 8.34 -8.94
CA MET A 235 -16.84 7.07 -8.24
C MET A 235 -16.79 5.86 -9.19
N GLU A 236 -17.30 5.99 -10.42
CA GLU A 236 -17.25 4.95 -11.45
C GLU A 236 -15.95 4.97 -12.28
N PHE A 237 -15.12 6.00 -12.13
CA PHE A 237 -13.80 6.03 -12.78
C PHE A 237 -12.87 4.94 -12.22
N PRO A 238 -11.96 4.40 -13.05
CA PRO A 238 -11.01 3.41 -12.58
C PRO A 238 -10.11 3.96 -11.47
N LEU A 239 -9.88 3.14 -10.46
CA LEU A 239 -8.85 3.36 -9.46
C LEU A 239 -7.48 3.17 -10.13
N LYS A 240 -6.55 4.11 -9.92
CA LYS A 240 -5.21 4.07 -10.53
C LYS A 240 -4.14 3.67 -9.53
N ASP A 241 -4.17 4.30 -8.37
CA ASP A 241 -3.14 4.12 -7.34
C ASP A 241 -3.77 3.88 -5.98
N VAL A 242 -3.23 2.91 -5.26
CA VAL A 242 -3.52 2.65 -3.85
C VAL A 242 -2.22 2.87 -3.08
N GLU A 243 -2.21 3.90 -2.24
CA GLU A 243 -1.09 4.19 -1.34
C GLU A 243 -1.43 3.65 0.04
N VAL A 244 -0.52 2.87 0.61
CA VAL A 244 -0.67 2.32 1.97
C VAL A 244 0.49 2.79 2.82
N GLU A 245 0.16 3.52 3.87
CA GLU A 245 1.10 3.90 4.92
C GLU A 245 0.92 2.94 6.09
N CYS A 246 2.02 2.36 6.55
CA CYS A 246 2.07 1.48 7.72
C CYS A 246 3.11 1.99 8.72
N ASP A 247 3.09 1.45 9.93
CA ASP A 247 4.04 1.79 10.98
C ASP A 247 5.48 1.61 10.51
N GLU A 248 6.34 2.59 10.81
CA GLU A 248 7.72 2.64 10.29
C GLU A 248 8.56 1.43 10.67
N TRP A 249 8.31 0.82 11.84
CA TRP A 249 9.05 -0.35 12.29
C TRP A 249 8.85 -1.57 11.39
N ILE A 250 7.69 -1.70 10.72
CA ILE A 250 7.41 -2.78 9.75
C ILE A 250 8.39 -2.71 8.57
N ARG A 251 8.82 -1.50 8.17
CA ARG A 251 9.81 -1.31 7.10
C ARG A 251 11.21 -1.77 7.49
N ALA A 252 11.51 -1.90 8.78
CA ALA A 252 12.79 -2.41 9.26
C ALA A 252 12.88 -3.94 9.19
N LEU A 253 11.76 -4.63 8.98
CA LEU A 253 11.72 -6.08 8.87
C LEU A 253 12.24 -6.55 7.50
N PRO A 254 12.91 -7.69 7.42
CA PRO A 254 13.40 -8.22 6.16
C PRO A 254 12.25 -8.60 5.21
N ILE A 255 12.53 -8.51 3.91
CA ILE A 255 11.61 -9.01 2.87
C ILE A 255 11.42 -10.51 3.09
N GLY A 256 10.16 -10.94 3.20
CA GLY A 256 9.82 -12.35 3.51
C GLY A 256 9.50 -12.61 4.98
N HIS A 257 9.62 -11.59 5.84
CA HIS A 257 9.14 -11.70 7.22
C HIS A 257 7.64 -12.01 7.26
N GLU A 258 7.21 -12.84 8.20
CA GLU A 258 5.83 -13.32 8.35
C GLU A 258 4.80 -12.18 8.32
N ILE A 259 5.01 -11.14 9.12
CA ILE A 259 4.12 -9.97 9.21
C ILE A 259 4.06 -9.18 7.89
N VAL A 260 5.20 -9.01 7.21
CA VAL A 260 5.25 -8.31 5.90
C VAL A 260 4.50 -9.10 4.84
N ASN A 261 4.65 -10.44 4.84
CA ASN A 261 3.95 -11.31 3.92
C ASN A 261 2.44 -11.33 4.17
N GLU A 262 2.01 -11.36 5.43
CA GLU A 262 0.60 -11.27 5.80
C GLU A 262 0.00 -9.95 5.31
N LEU A 263 0.62 -8.83 5.67
CA LEU A 263 0.17 -7.49 5.28
C LEU A 263 0.07 -7.37 3.74
N THR A 264 1.11 -7.76 3.02
CA THR A 264 1.14 -7.67 1.56
C THR A 264 0.13 -8.60 0.89
N SER A 265 -0.11 -9.80 1.42
CA SER A 265 -1.10 -10.72 0.85
C SER A 265 -2.53 -10.21 1.01
N ILE A 266 -2.88 -9.61 2.16
CA ILE A 266 -4.21 -9.01 2.37
C ILE A 266 -4.41 -7.83 1.42
N ILE A 267 -3.41 -6.93 1.32
CA ILE A 267 -3.48 -5.76 0.43
C ILE A 267 -3.62 -6.20 -1.02
N THR A 268 -2.83 -7.18 -1.47
CA THR A 268 -2.87 -7.67 -2.84
C THR A 268 -4.23 -8.29 -3.17
N ALA A 269 -4.74 -9.19 -2.32
CA ALA A 269 -6.03 -9.83 -2.52
C ALA A 269 -7.19 -8.83 -2.54
N ALA A 270 -7.16 -7.78 -1.70
CA ALA A 270 -8.14 -6.71 -1.72
C ALA A 270 -8.03 -5.86 -3.01
N SER A 271 -6.79 -5.51 -3.40
CA SER A 271 -6.52 -4.65 -4.56
C SER A 271 -6.94 -5.29 -5.89
N GLU A 272 -6.86 -6.60 -6.04
CA GLU A 272 -7.32 -7.32 -7.23
C GLU A 272 -8.81 -7.10 -7.53
N ASN A 273 -9.61 -6.85 -6.48
CA ASN A 273 -11.04 -6.60 -6.58
C ASN A 273 -11.39 -5.10 -6.66
N MET A 274 -10.42 -4.21 -6.46
CA MET A 274 -10.61 -2.76 -6.49
C MET A 274 -10.38 -2.22 -7.89
N THR A 275 -11.43 -2.12 -8.68
CA THR A 275 -11.36 -1.66 -10.07
C THR A 275 -11.78 -0.21 -10.25
N LYS A 276 -12.71 0.26 -9.42
CA LYS A 276 -13.31 1.59 -9.47
C LYS A 276 -13.04 2.37 -8.18
N MET A 277 -13.18 3.69 -8.26
CA MET A 277 -13.07 4.53 -7.07
C MET A 277 -14.13 4.20 -6.00
N SER A 278 -15.31 3.71 -6.40
CA SER A 278 -16.36 3.25 -5.47
C SER A 278 -15.92 2.07 -4.58
N ASP A 279 -14.94 1.31 -5.03
CA ASP A 279 -14.47 0.11 -4.34
C ASP A 279 -13.50 0.42 -3.18
N TYR A 280 -13.24 1.71 -2.91
CA TYR A 280 -12.25 2.13 -1.91
C TYR A 280 -12.48 1.57 -0.50
N MET A 281 -13.70 1.18 -0.14
CA MET A 281 -13.97 0.57 1.17
C MET A 281 -13.52 -0.89 1.28
N LEU A 282 -13.27 -1.58 0.16
CA LEU A 282 -12.93 -3.00 0.17
C LEU A 282 -11.64 -3.30 0.93
N LEU A 283 -10.64 -2.41 0.82
CA LEU A 283 -9.39 -2.59 1.57
C LEU A 283 -9.62 -2.50 3.07
N THR A 284 -10.43 -1.55 3.54
CA THR A 284 -10.77 -1.43 4.97
C THR A 284 -11.50 -2.68 5.46
N SER A 285 -12.46 -3.16 4.67
CA SER A 285 -13.23 -4.36 5.01
C SER A 285 -12.39 -5.64 5.00
N ALA A 286 -11.33 -5.71 4.18
CA ALA A 286 -10.44 -6.86 4.14
C ALA A 286 -9.65 -7.08 5.45
N PHE A 287 -9.51 -6.04 6.26
CA PHE A 287 -8.88 -6.14 7.59
C PHE A 287 -9.88 -6.32 8.73
N GLU A 288 -11.18 -6.39 8.47
CA GLU A 288 -12.16 -6.65 9.51
C GLU A 288 -11.92 -8.03 10.15
N GLY A 289 -11.76 -8.04 11.47
CA GLY A 289 -11.47 -9.27 12.23
C GLY A 289 -9.99 -9.66 12.30
N ASN A 290 -9.08 -8.92 11.66
CA ASN A 290 -7.65 -9.14 11.84
C ASN A 290 -7.22 -8.73 13.26
N SER A 291 -6.44 -9.58 13.94
CA SER A 291 -5.98 -9.34 15.32
C SER A 291 -4.79 -8.38 15.39
N ASP A 292 -3.99 -8.35 14.36
CA ASP A 292 -2.68 -7.70 14.32
C ASP A 292 -2.77 -6.27 13.73
N PHE A 293 -3.72 -6.07 12.80
CA PHE A 293 -3.97 -4.79 12.11
C PHE A 293 -5.43 -4.36 12.29
N LYS A 294 -5.75 -3.75 13.42
CA LYS A 294 -7.14 -3.35 13.74
C LYS A 294 -7.51 -1.94 13.29
N SER A 295 -6.54 -1.06 13.15
CA SER A 295 -6.79 0.32 12.79
C SER A 295 -6.42 0.58 11.33
N VAL A 296 -7.34 0.26 10.43
CA VAL A 296 -7.22 0.58 9.01
C VAL A 296 -8.17 1.71 8.66
N ARG A 297 -7.64 2.82 8.17
CA ARG A 297 -8.41 4.02 7.83
C ARG A 297 -8.08 4.48 6.43
N CYS A 298 -9.13 4.85 5.69
CA CYS A 298 -8.97 5.61 4.47
C CYS A 298 -8.72 7.09 4.85
N GLU A 299 -7.52 7.59 4.63
CA GLU A 299 -7.11 8.97 4.94
C GLU A 299 -7.58 9.94 3.86
N GLU A 300 -7.44 9.54 2.59
CA GLU A 300 -7.73 10.40 1.46
C GLU A 300 -8.31 9.61 0.28
N VAL A 301 -9.33 10.17 -0.35
CA VAL A 301 -9.87 9.71 -1.64
C VAL A 301 -9.72 10.84 -2.65
N ALA A 302 -8.66 10.82 -3.42
CA ALA A 302 -8.35 11.83 -4.43
C ALA A 302 -9.02 11.44 -5.77
N LEU A 303 -10.27 11.85 -5.95
CA LEU A 303 -11.09 11.50 -7.10
C LEU A 303 -10.49 11.99 -8.42
N GLY A 304 -9.90 13.18 -8.45
CA GLY A 304 -9.34 13.79 -9.65
C GLY A 304 -8.15 13.02 -10.23
N CYS A 305 -7.25 12.53 -9.41
CA CYS A 305 -6.10 11.75 -9.88
C CYS A 305 -6.31 10.22 -9.84
N GLY A 306 -7.33 9.76 -9.12
CA GLY A 306 -7.65 8.34 -9.00
C GLY A 306 -6.83 7.58 -7.98
N ARG A 307 -6.48 8.26 -6.91
CA ARG A 307 -5.67 7.71 -5.84
C ARG A 307 -6.47 7.58 -4.55
N VAL A 308 -6.20 6.53 -3.82
CA VAL A 308 -6.72 6.37 -2.45
C VAL A 308 -5.55 6.09 -1.53
N ARG A 309 -5.51 6.80 -0.39
CA ARG A 309 -4.49 6.61 0.63
C ARG A 309 -5.09 6.02 1.89
N TYR A 310 -4.43 4.98 2.40
CA TYR A 310 -4.80 4.29 3.62
C TYR A 310 -3.67 4.40 4.64
N SER A 311 -4.06 4.47 5.90
CA SER A 311 -3.18 4.29 7.05
C SER A 311 -3.55 2.98 7.75
N ILE A 312 -2.55 2.10 7.89
CA ILE A 312 -2.68 0.81 8.57
C ILE A 312 -1.80 0.86 9.80
N GLN A 313 -2.40 0.72 10.98
CA GLN A 313 -1.69 0.70 12.24
C GLN A 313 -1.76 -0.70 12.86
N ALA A 314 -0.61 -1.21 13.23
CA ALA A 314 -0.50 -2.47 13.95
C ALA A 314 -0.93 -2.31 15.41
N GLU A 315 -1.42 -3.38 16.01
CA GLU A 315 -1.64 -3.43 17.46
C GLU A 315 -0.29 -3.27 18.20
N PRO A 316 -0.21 -2.43 19.24
CA PRO A 316 1.04 -2.21 19.96
C PRO A 316 1.71 -3.49 20.47
N LYS A 317 0.92 -4.50 20.82
CA LYS A 317 1.43 -5.81 21.24
C LYS A 317 2.18 -6.54 20.14
N LEU A 318 1.81 -6.34 18.87
CA LEU A 318 2.49 -6.95 17.75
C LEU A 318 3.93 -6.47 17.65
N PHE A 319 4.16 -5.17 17.80
CA PHE A 319 5.51 -4.59 17.81
C PHE A 319 6.43 -5.29 18.83
N TYR A 320 5.97 -5.42 20.10
CA TYR A 320 6.77 -6.06 21.14
C TYR A 320 6.97 -7.57 20.89
N SER A 321 5.95 -8.25 20.37
CA SER A 321 6.06 -9.67 20.01
C SER A 321 7.11 -9.92 18.93
N VAL A 322 7.11 -9.09 17.88
CA VAL A 322 8.09 -9.17 16.79
C VAL A 322 9.47 -8.81 17.30
N LEU A 323 9.60 -7.71 18.05
CA LEU A 323 10.88 -7.26 18.59
C LEU A 323 11.48 -8.28 19.55
N SER A 324 10.66 -8.95 20.35
CA SER A 324 11.11 -10.01 21.26
C SER A 324 11.69 -11.20 20.49
N LYS A 325 11.04 -11.61 19.39
CA LYS A 325 11.52 -12.71 18.52
C LYS A 325 12.82 -12.33 17.82
N GLU A 326 12.88 -11.13 17.21
CA GLU A 326 14.03 -10.67 16.45
C GLU A 326 15.28 -10.43 17.32
N CYS A 327 15.08 -10.01 18.57
CA CYS A 327 16.18 -9.71 19.51
C CYS A 327 16.49 -10.84 20.48
N ASP A 328 15.73 -11.94 20.46
CA ASP A 328 15.81 -13.05 21.45
C ASP A 328 15.77 -12.51 22.90
N MET A 329 14.82 -11.60 23.15
CA MET A 329 14.64 -10.91 24.43
C MET A 329 13.16 -10.85 24.77
N GLU A 330 12.80 -11.01 26.03
CA GLU A 330 11.42 -10.79 26.49
C GLU A 330 11.17 -9.27 26.65
N LEU A 331 10.30 -8.74 25.79
CA LEU A 331 9.90 -7.34 25.74
C LEU A 331 8.38 -7.26 25.60
N ASN A 332 7.69 -6.66 26.57
CA ASN A 332 6.23 -6.60 26.59
C ASN A 332 5.69 -5.16 26.54
N ASP A 333 6.52 -4.18 26.91
CA ASP A 333 6.13 -2.79 27.00
C ASP A 333 7.31 -1.81 26.82
N ASP A 334 7.01 -0.52 26.80
CA ASP A 334 7.99 0.57 26.70
C ASP A 334 9.01 0.57 27.85
N TYR A 335 8.59 0.16 29.04
CA TYR A 335 9.46 0.15 30.21
C TYR A 335 10.55 -0.92 30.05
N GLU A 336 10.18 -2.13 29.68
CA GLU A 336 11.11 -3.24 29.45
C GLU A 336 12.06 -2.94 28.29
N LEU A 337 11.54 -2.38 27.19
CA LEU A 337 12.35 -1.92 26.06
C LEU A 337 13.38 -0.89 26.49
N MET A 338 12.97 0.14 27.25
CA MET A 338 13.87 1.19 27.73
C MET A 338 14.91 0.65 28.71
N ALA A 339 14.52 -0.26 29.59
CA ALA A 339 15.44 -0.90 30.55
C ALA A 339 16.48 -1.74 29.81
N SER A 340 16.06 -2.53 28.82
CA SER A 340 16.93 -3.35 27.99
C SER A 340 17.90 -2.50 27.17
N LEU A 341 17.43 -1.43 26.54
CA LEU A 341 18.29 -0.50 25.80
C LEU A 341 19.36 0.14 26.68
N LYS A 342 19.01 0.55 27.91
CA LYS A 342 20.00 1.06 28.89
C LYS A 342 21.04 0.01 29.24
N GLY A 343 20.63 -1.25 29.42
CA GLY A 343 21.54 -2.38 29.66
C GLY A 343 22.48 -2.60 28.48
N LEU A 344 21.91 -2.65 27.26
CA LEU A 344 22.68 -2.82 26.00
C LEU A 344 23.69 -1.67 25.78
N VAL A 345 23.30 -0.43 26.03
CA VAL A 345 24.21 0.72 25.90
C VAL A 345 25.39 0.59 26.87
N LYS A 346 25.14 0.13 28.11
CA LYS A 346 26.21 -0.13 29.07
C LYS A 346 27.13 -1.26 28.60
N ALA A 347 26.53 -2.38 28.17
CA ALA A 347 27.27 -3.52 27.63
C ALA A 347 28.10 -3.13 26.39
N LYS A 348 27.51 -2.32 25.49
CA LYS A 348 28.22 -1.81 24.32
C LYS A 348 29.41 -0.98 24.66
N LYS A 349 29.31 -0.05 25.62
CA LYS A 349 30.44 0.76 26.06
C LYS A 349 31.61 -0.10 26.58
N GLU A 350 31.31 -1.13 27.37
CA GLU A 350 32.32 -2.08 27.82
C GLU A 350 32.91 -2.91 26.68
N TYR A 351 32.05 -3.38 25.74
CA TYR A 351 32.51 -4.10 24.57
C TYR A 351 33.39 -3.23 23.66
N ASP A 352 33.01 -1.99 23.36
CA ASP A 352 33.75 -1.07 22.50
C ASP A 352 35.18 -0.80 23.10
N ARG A 353 35.27 -0.80 24.42
CA ARG A 353 36.56 -0.68 25.13
C ARG A 353 37.47 -1.91 24.94
N LEU A 354 36.86 -3.10 24.84
CA LEU A 354 37.56 -4.38 24.69
C LEU A 354 37.81 -4.79 23.25
N ALA A 355 37.00 -4.27 22.31
CA ALA A 355 36.89 -4.76 20.94
C ALA A 355 38.25 -4.88 20.23
N LYS A 356 39.08 -3.80 20.30
CA LYS A 356 40.39 -3.79 19.67
C LYS A 356 41.34 -4.82 20.30
N ALA A 357 41.32 -4.94 21.61
CA ALA A 357 42.18 -5.92 22.30
C ALA A 357 41.76 -7.35 21.99
N LEU A 358 40.47 -7.61 21.80
CA LEU A 358 39.93 -8.93 21.37
C LEU A 358 40.33 -9.25 19.93
N GLU A 359 40.33 -8.26 19.04
CA GLU A 359 40.81 -8.40 17.67
C GLU A 359 42.29 -8.76 17.64
N ASP A 360 43.14 -7.98 18.38
CA ASP A 360 44.57 -8.24 18.54
C ASP A 360 44.85 -9.67 19.08
N VAL A 361 44.05 -10.13 20.04
CA VAL A 361 44.15 -11.51 20.58
C VAL A 361 43.81 -12.54 19.50
N ARG A 362 42.84 -12.32 18.65
CA ARG A 362 42.47 -13.26 17.56
C ARG A 362 43.59 -13.35 16.52
N GLU A 363 44.22 -12.23 16.19
CA GLU A 363 45.29 -12.16 15.19
C GLU A 363 46.64 -12.58 15.71
N ASN A 364 47.04 -12.06 16.87
CA ASN A 364 48.40 -12.16 17.39
C ASN A 364 48.51 -12.96 18.67
N GLY A 365 47.39 -13.43 19.23
CA GLY A 365 47.37 -14.16 20.50
C GLY A 365 47.48 -13.26 21.74
N TYR A 366 47.60 -11.94 21.59
CA TYR A 366 47.78 -11.01 22.71
C TYR A 366 47.19 -9.64 22.43
N GLY A 367 46.38 -9.14 23.35
CA GLY A 367 45.75 -7.82 23.26
C GLY A 367 45.82 -7.04 24.55
N VAL A 368 45.85 -5.71 24.45
CA VAL A 368 45.95 -4.80 25.59
C VAL A 368 44.81 -3.79 25.57
N VAL A 369 44.11 -3.66 26.68
CA VAL A 369 43.11 -2.61 26.90
C VAL A 369 43.76 -1.47 27.65
N PRO A 370 43.90 -0.28 27.07
CA PRO A 370 44.47 0.86 27.76
C PRO A 370 43.53 1.36 28.87
N PRO A 371 44.09 1.97 29.94
CA PRO A 371 43.30 2.57 30.98
C PRO A 371 42.53 3.79 30.49
N THR A 372 41.42 4.07 31.12
CA THR A 372 40.67 5.33 30.93
C THR A 372 41.25 6.43 31.80
N LEU A 373 40.94 7.70 31.49
CA LEU A 373 41.35 8.84 32.30
C LEU A 373 40.86 8.75 33.76
N GLU A 374 39.68 8.16 33.97
CA GLU A 374 39.09 7.97 35.30
C GLU A 374 39.83 6.91 36.13
N GLU A 375 40.54 5.98 35.49
CA GLU A 375 41.34 4.93 36.12
C GLU A 375 42.78 5.39 36.40
N MET A 376 43.18 6.56 35.90
CA MET A 376 44.52 7.13 36.11
C MET A 376 44.58 7.86 37.43
N THR A 377 45.62 7.59 38.20
CA THR A 377 45.98 8.33 39.44
C THR A 377 47.27 9.09 39.22
N LEU A 378 47.30 10.34 39.62
CA LEU A 378 48.48 11.20 39.58
C LEU A 378 48.96 11.40 40.99
N ASP A 379 50.28 11.10 41.26
CA ASP A 379 50.91 11.38 42.49
C ASP A 379 51.21 12.89 42.62
N GLU A 380 51.47 13.37 43.83
CA GLU A 380 51.82 14.77 44.04
C GLU A 380 53.11 15.15 43.26
N PRO A 381 53.12 16.32 42.59
CA PRO A 381 54.30 16.77 41.84
C PRO A 381 55.46 16.98 42.68
N GLU A 382 56.60 16.38 42.34
CA GLU A 382 57.88 16.54 43.03
C GLU A 382 58.83 17.47 42.26
N ILE A 383 59.53 18.41 42.98
CA ILE A 383 60.56 19.22 42.37
C ILE A 383 61.87 18.42 42.34
N VAL A 384 62.39 18.21 41.11
CA VAL A 384 63.69 17.51 40.94
C VAL A 384 64.74 18.44 40.36
N LYS A 385 66.02 18.30 40.86
CA LYS A 385 67.16 19.04 40.36
C LYS A 385 67.99 18.14 39.46
N GLN A 386 68.18 18.54 38.22
CA GLN A 386 68.95 17.78 37.25
C GLN A 386 69.95 18.70 36.53
N GLY A 387 71.28 18.46 36.76
CA GLY A 387 72.36 19.22 36.11
C GLY A 387 72.31 20.75 36.28
N GLY A 388 71.90 21.26 37.43
CA GLY A 388 71.80 22.70 37.69
C GLY A 388 70.49 23.37 37.34
N LYS A 389 69.55 22.65 36.75
CA LYS A 389 68.21 23.12 36.44
C LYS A 389 67.18 22.41 37.33
N PHE A 390 66.06 23.08 37.60
CA PHE A 390 64.94 22.52 38.34
C PHE A 390 63.87 22.09 37.36
N GLY A 391 63.31 20.91 37.57
CA GLY A 391 62.14 20.34 36.79
C GLY A 391 61.07 19.87 37.74
N VAL A 392 59.89 19.56 37.20
CA VAL A 392 58.80 18.93 37.94
C VAL A 392 58.71 17.47 37.48
N LYS A 393 58.74 16.56 38.42
CA LYS A 393 58.49 15.12 38.17
C LYS A 393 57.04 14.83 38.48
N LEU A 394 56.38 14.34 37.50
CA LEU A 394 54.99 13.85 37.57
C LEU A 394 55.00 12.32 37.47
N ARG A 395 54.34 11.67 38.37
CA ARG A 395 54.18 10.22 38.35
C ARG A 395 52.70 9.88 38.26
N ALA A 396 52.33 9.20 37.19
CA ALA A 396 50.97 8.68 37.00
C ALA A 396 51.00 7.14 37.04
N SER A 397 49.97 6.56 37.60
CA SER A 397 49.73 5.11 37.57
C SER A 397 48.30 4.79 37.11
N ALA A 398 48.17 3.73 36.37
CA ALA A 398 46.90 3.28 35.87
C ALA A 398 46.87 1.74 35.65
N PRO A 399 45.76 1.05 35.87
CA PRO A 399 45.64 -0.34 35.54
C PRO A 399 45.45 -0.53 34.04
N SER A 400 46.05 -1.57 33.44
CA SER A 400 45.76 -2.03 32.08
C SER A 400 45.28 -3.48 32.14
N LEU A 401 44.38 -3.85 31.17
CA LEU A 401 43.98 -5.25 31.02
C LEU A 401 44.81 -5.87 29.91
N HIS A 402 45.32 -7.07 30.16
CA HIS A 402 46.06 -7.87 29.20
C HIS A 402 45.34 -9.18 28.97
N ILE A 403 44.97 -9.42 27.75
CA ILE A 403 44.23 -10.60 27.31
C ILE A 403 45.17 -11.44 26.46
N MET A 404 45.30 -12.72 26.79
CA MET A 404 46.15 -13.68 26.07
C MET A 404 45.38 -14.90 25.65
N ARG A 405 45.62 -15.36 24.44
CA ARG A 405 45.15 -16.66 23.96
C ARG A 405 46.14 -17.73 24.41
N VAL A 406 45.60 -18.74 25.05
CA VAL A 406 46.37 -19.91 25.50
C VAL A 406 45.70 -21.17 24.96
N ASP A 407 46.44 -22.01 24.24
CA ASP A 407 45.94 -23.28 23.77
C ASP A 407 46.02 -24.31 24.92
N ILE A 408 44.93 -25.03 25.12
CA ILE A 408 44.78 -25.99 26.22
C ILE A 408 44.49 -27.36 25.61
N ASP A 409 45.33 -28.35 25.94
CA ASP A 409 45.14 -29.72 25.55
C ASP A 409 44.45 -30.52 26.66
N SER A 410 43.41 -31.24 26.35
CA SER A 410 42.74 -32.16 27.26
C SER A 410 42.85 -33.58 26.74
N VAL A 411 43.32 -34.50 27.56
CA VAL A 411 43.35 -35.90 27.26
C VAL A 411 42.29 -36.59 28.12
N VAL A 412 41.29 -37.20 27.46
CA VAL A 412 40.26 -37.99 28.12
C VAL A 412 40.52 -39.45 27.79
N SER A 413 40.75 -40.27 28.78
CA SER A 413 41.08 -41.68 28.63
C SER A 413 40.05 -42.52 29.40
N PRO A 414 38.82 -42.71 28.88
CA PRO A 414 37.83 -43.56 29.54
C PRO A 414 38.29 -45.02 29.51
N ILE A 415 38.13 -45.72 30.64
CA ILE A 415 38.41 -47.17 30.71
C ILE A 415 37.17 -47.92 30.17
N VAL A 416 37.32 -48.61 29.05
CA VAL A 416 36.20 -49.20 28.32
C VAL A 416 36.00 -50.70 28.68
N GLY A 417 36.98 -51.40 29.17
CA GLY A 417 36.91 -52.81 29.51
C GLY A 417 38.04 -53.63 28.89
N THR A 418 37.73 -54.63 28.11
CA THR A 418 38.76 -55.50 27.46
C THR A 418 39.36 -54.83 26.23
N GLU A 419 40.54 -55.27 25.80
CA GLU A 419 41.26 -54.81 24.61
C GLU A 419 40.33 -54.80 23.37
N GLN A 420 39.58 -55.88 23.19
CA GLN A 420 38.68 -56.12 22.08
C GLN A 420 37.52 -55.10 22.06
N GLN A 421 36.93 -54.72 23.24
CA GLN A 421 35.90 -53.73 23.38
C GLN A 421 36.43 -52.30 23.10
N SER A 422 37.69 -52.06 23.46
CA SER A 422 38.36 -50.79 23.17
C SER A 422 38.63 -50.59 21.69
N GLU A 423 39.07 -51.68 20.99
CA GLU A 423 39.25 -51.66 19.54
C GLU A 423 37.93 -51.46 18.78
N GLU A 424 36.85 -52.10 19.20
CA GLU A 424 35.51 -51.93 18.60
C GLU A 424 35.02 -50.48 18.76
N LEU A 425 35.21 -49.87 19.94
CA LEU A 425 34.84 -48.47 20.19
C LEU A 425 35.66 -47.52 19.32
N VAL A 426 37.00 -47.72 19.25
CA VAL A 426 37.88 -46.87 18.42
C VAL A 426 37.48 -46.97 16.94
N ASN A 427 37.22 -48.17 16.44
CA ASN A 427 36.79 -48.40 15.06
C ASN A 427 35.42 -47.73 14.76
N SER A 428 34.49 -47.77 15.72
CA SER A 428 33.21 -47.09 15.62
C SER A 428 33.37 -45.57 15.59
N MET A 429 34.22 -45.03 16.44
CA MET A 429 34.49 -43.57 16.49
C MET A 429 35.21 -43.08 15.23
N LEU A 430 36.16 -43.90 14.67
CA LEU A 430 36.84 -43.55 13.43
C LEU A 430 35.87 -43.52 12.25
N LYS A 431 34.94 -44.45 12.16
CA LYS A 431 33.88 -44.44 11.14
C LYS A 431 32.98 -43.20 11.28
N SER A 432 32.56 -42.88 12.52
CA SER A 432 31.74 -41.68 12.76
C SER A 432 32.49 -40.39 12.41
N PHE A 433 33.80 -40.34 12.59
CA PHE A 433 34.66 -39.22 12.22
C PHE A 433 34.82 -39.07 10.70
N GLU A 434 34.89 -40.17 9.96
CA GLU A 434 34.95 -40.19 8.49
C GLU A 434 33.63 -39.79 7.86
N ASP A 435 32.49 -40.29 8.40
CA ASP A 435 31.17 -40.01 7.87
C ASP A 435 30.66 -38.59 8.19
N GLU A 436 30.86 -38.11 9.42
CA GLU A 436 30.39 -36.80 9.89
C GLU A 436 31.30 -36.24 11.00
N PRO A 437 32.34 -35.45 10.65
CA PRO A 437 33.33 -34.96 11.62
C PRO A 437 32.76 -34.23 12.86
N ASN A 438 31.63 -33.56 12.71
CA ASN A 438 30.95 -32.88 13.82
C ASN A 438 30.03 -33.80 14.63
N GLY A 439 29.59 -34.93 14.08
CA GLY A 439 28.72 -35.88 14.74
C GLY A 439 29.42 -36.66 15.88
N ILE A 440 30.75 -36.75 15.82
CA ILE A 440 31.56 -37.46 16.84
C ILE A 440 31.40 -36.85 18.24
N TRP A 441 31.15 -35.52 18.34
CA TRP A 441 30.95 -34.83 19.62
C TRP A 441 29.69 -35.30 20.38
N GLN A 442 28.74 -35.90 19.69
CA GLN A 442 27.48 -36.42 20.25
C GLN A 442 27.56 -37.89 20.59
N THR A 443 28.67 -38.58 20.24
CA THR A 443 28.86 -40.02 20.54
C THR A 443 28.80 -40.23 22.04
N ASP A 444 27.94 -41.13 22.48
CA ASP A 444 27.79 -41.54 23.88
C ASP A 444 28.90 -42.46 24.30
N ILE A 445 29.63 -42.11 25.35
CA ILE A 445 30.64 -42.95 25.98
C ILE A 445 30.24 -43.09 27.45
N PHE A 446 29.69 -44.26 27.82
CA PHE A 446 29.22 -44.56 29.18
C PHE A 446 28.17 -43.60 29.74
N GLY A 447 27.17 -43.20 28.93
CA GLY A 447 26.07 -42.31 29.38
C GLY A 447 26.40 -40.84 29.40
N LYS A 448 27.56 -40.44 28.86
CA LYS A 448 27.94 -39.06 28.63
C LYS A 448 28.40 -38.86 27.18
N SER A 449 28.00 -37.78 26.54
CA SER A 449 28.53 -37.46 25.22
C SER A 449 30.02 -37.10 25.29
N LEU A 450 30.77 -37.39 24.20
CA LEU A 450 32.18 -37.04 24.10
C LEU A 450 32.41 -35.55 24.38
N ASN A 451 31.52 -34.69 23.91
CA ASN A 451 31.54 -33.24 24.18
C ASN A 451 31.55 -32.94 25.70
N VAL A 452 30.68 -33.58 26.47
CA VAL A 452 30.59 -33.40 27.92
C VAL A 452 31.89 -33.84 28.60
N LEU A 453 32.45 -35.03 28.23
CA LEU A 453 33.68 -35.55 28.80
C LEU A 453 34.89 -34.64 28.52
N VAL A 454 35.02 -34.17 27.27
CA VAL A 454 36.11 -33.27 26.89
C VAL A 454 35.97 -31.92 27.58
N ASN A 455 34.75 -31.37 27.67
CA ASN A 455 34.49 -30.12 28.38
C ASN A 455 34.76 -30.20 29.88
N GLU A 456 34.43 -31.34 30.53
CA GLU A 456 34.77 -31.55 31.94
C GLU A 456 36.31 -31.57 32.13
N GLY A 457 37.03 -32.27 31.19
CA GLY A 457 38.51 -32.27 31.23
C GLY A 457 39.16 -30.91 31.02
N LEU A 458 38.65 -30.13 30.04
CA LEU A 458 39.10 -28.77 29.78
C LEU A 458 38.81 -27.85 30.98
N SER A 459 37.58 -27.87 31.50
CA SER A 459 37.15 -27.06 32.64
C SER A 459 37.98 -27.34 33.89
N SER A 460 38.33 -28.63 34.13
CA SER A 460 39.20 -29.00 35.21
C SER A 460 40.59 -28.38 35.08
N LYS A 461 41.18 -28.33 33.88
CA LYS A 461 42.47 -27.69 33.61
C LYS A 461 42.39 -26.18 33.71
N LEU A 462 41.33 -25.56 33.15
CA LEU A 462 41.12 -24.12 33.24
C LEU A 462 41.04 -23.61 34.68
N ASN A 463 40.37 -24.39 35.55
CA ASN A 463 40.21 -24.04 36.96
C ASN A 463 41.36 -24.49 37.83
N SER A 464 42.37 -25.18 37.29
CA SER A 464 43.50 -25.74 38.06
C SER A 464 44.58 -24.71 38.42
N MET A 465 44.56 -23.52 37.78
CA MET A 465 45.54 -22.48 38.05
C MET A 465 45.31 -21.85 39.44
N ARG A 466 46.23 -22.18 40.37
CA ARG A 466 46.16 -21.68 41.75
C ARG A 466 46.27 -20.14 41.80
N GLU A 467 45.63 -19.52 42.77
CA GLU A 467 45.69 -18.06 42.98
C GLU A 467 47.12 -17.53 43.11
N ASP A 468 48.01 -18.29 43.72
CA ASP A 468 49.43 -17.89 43.87
C ASP A 468 50.12 -17.82 42.50
N THR A 469 49.81 -18.71 41.60
CA THR A 469 50.32 -18.72 40.22
C THR A 469 49.80 -17.50 39.45
N GLN A 470 48.48 -17.20 39.55
CA GLN A 470 47.89 -16.00 38.95
C GLN A 470 48.53 -14.71 39.49
N LYS A 471 48.80 -14.63 40.82
CA LYS A 471 49.44 -13.49 41.45
C LYS A 471 50.91 -13.33 40.97
N LYS A 472 51.63 -14.45 40.80
CA LYS A 472 53.02 -14.45 40.27
C LYS A 472 53.03 -13.97 38.80
N MET A 473 52.16 -14.48 37.96
CA MET A 473 52.07 -14.07 36.55
C MET A 473 51.78 -12.56 36.44
N ARG A 474 50.79 -12.06 37.18
CA ARG A 474 50.45 -10.62 37.19
C ARG A 474 51.62 -9.74 37.64
N ARG A 475 52.35 -10.13 38.70
CA ARG A 475 53.55 -9.39 39.17
C ARG A 475 54.68 -9.42 38.15
N THR A 476 54.88 -10.55 37.48
CA THR A 476 55.91 -10.68 36.45
C THR A 476 55.61 -9.79 35.25
N LEU A 477 54.34 -9.83 34.76
CA LEU A 477 53.90 -8.98 33.66
C LEU A 477 54.01 -7.50 34.00
N SER A 478 53.56 -7.09 35.19
CA SER A 478 53.72 -5.70 35.69
C SER A 478 55.17 -5.25 35.71
N ARG A 479 56.09 -6.12 36.09
CA ARG A 479 57.54 -5.80 36.13
C ARG A 479 58.08 -5.63 34.70
N ILE A 480 57.71 -6.51 33.78
CA ILE A 480 58.15 -6.44 32.39
C ILE A 480 57.71 -5.13 31.74
N ILE A 481 56.46 -4.73 31.94
CA ILE A 481 55.90 -3.49 31.38
C ILE A 481 56.55 -2.26 31.99
N ASN A 482 56.70 -2.19 33.31
CA ASN A 482 57.22 -1.01 34.01
C ASN A 482 58.76 -0.84 33.93
N GLU A 483 59.51 -1.93 33.91
CA GLU A 483 61.00 -1.88 33.91
C GLU A 483 61.59 -1.88 32.49
N GLY A 484 60.79 -2.23 31.44
CA GLY A 484 61.21 -2.17 30.03
C GLY A 484 62.39 -3.10 29.67
N LYS A 485 62.77 -4.01 30.56
CA LYS A 485 63.86 -4.96 30.33
C LYS A 485 63.29 -6.20 29.57
N GLY A 486 63.34 -6.16 28.24
CA GLY A 486 63.09 -7.31 27.36
C GLY A 486 64.19 -8.38 27.53
N GLY A 487 64.31 -8.97 28.70
CA GLY A 487 65.19 -10.11 28.97
C GLY A 487 64.38 -11.40 29.13
N VAL A 488 65.14 -12.50 29.35
CA VAL A 488 64.55 -13.83 29.55
C VAL A 488 63.57 -13.80 30.72
N ILE A 489 62.31 -14.15 30.42
CA ILE A 489 61.25 -14.29 31.42
C ILE A 489 61.36 -15.67 32.03
N CYS A 490 61.76 -15.75 33.28
CA CYS A 490 61.72 -16.99 34.07
C CYS A 490 60.55 -16.86 35.07
N ILE A 491 59.48 -17.62 34.86
CA ILE A 491 58.35 -17.74 35.79
C ILE A 491 58.60 -19.06 36.55
N LEU A 492 59.09 -18.97 37.77
CA LEU A 492 59.13 -20.11 38.69
C LEU A 492 57.69 -20.31 39.25
N LEU A 493 57.00 -21.30 38.78
CA LEU A 493 55.68 -21.73 39.24
C LEU A 493 55.73 -22.37 40.63
#